data_731d70b4d0e05b40432236e9bead7948
#
_entry.id   731d70b4d0e05b40432236e9bead7948
#
_cell.length_a   1.000
_cell.length_b   1.000
_cell.length_c   1.000
_cell.angle_alpha   90.00
_cell.angle_beta   90.00
_cell.angle_gamma   90.00
#
_symmetry.space_group_name_H-M   'P 1'
#
loop_
_entity.id
_entity.type
_entity.pdbx_description
1 polymer ?
#
loop_
_entity_poly.entity_id
_entity_poly.type
_entity_poly.pdbx_seq_one_letter_code
_entity_poly.pdbx_strand_id
1 'polypeptide(L)'
;LDGHYKGQKAGSGTIIWEARKMYSKGEINYDQFMDMATASSPSVGHCNTMGTASTMNSIAEALGMSLPGCAIIPAPYPERKKISYKTGQRIVNMVRENLTPSKIMTKKAFENAVVVASAIGGSSNATTHLLAIAKHMGIKFDLSNWQKLGHKIPLLVDCQPAGKYLMEGFYKAGGIPAVMKELIKNKKLNTKVKTVTGKNLGQNLKRKIKVNSKVIKTFKKNLSQNAGFLVLRGNFFNSAIMKTSVISDEFKKRYLSDPDRPNSFICKAAVFEGPEDYHKRINSKKLNIDEKSILIIRGCGPIGYPGSAEVVNMQPPDVLLKKGINAWPTLGGGRQSGTSESPSILHVSPESAAGGDIGIIKTGDKIKIDLNKKRVDLLITANEFKKRRSKNKIKIINNQTPWQELSRLTVG
;
A
#
# COMPACT_ATOMS: atom_id res chain seq x y z
N LEU A 1 7.97 -0.43 19.44
CA LEU A 1 9.42 -0.13 19.37
C LEU A 1 10.05 -0.81 18.16
N ASP A 2 11.28 -0.39 17.79
CA ASP A 2 12.05 -1.06 16.75
C ASP A 2 12.43 -2.49 17.19
N GLY A 3 12.14 -3.49 16.36
CA GLY A 3 12.57 -4.87 16.57
C GLY A 3 14.02 -5.08 16.11
N HIS A 4 14.68 -6.08 16.69
CA HIS A 4 16.04 -6.46 16.32
C HIS A 4 16.17 -7.98 16.32
N TYR A 5 16.85 -8.52 15.30
CA TYR A 5 17.21 -9.93 15.22
C TYR A 5 18.67 -10.05 14.80
N LYS A 6 19.48 -10.77 15.58
CA LYS A 6 20.94 -10.94 15.38
C LYS A 6 21.66 -9.61 15.10
N GLY A 7 21.34 -8.57 15.90
CA GLY A 7 21.96 -7.24 15.83
C GLY A 7 21.45 -6.34 14.67
N GLN A 8 20.59 -6.84 13.80
CA GLN A 8 20.01 -6.07 12.71
C GLN A 8 18.57 -5.62 13.02
N LYS A 9 18.12 -4.51 12.43
CA LYS A 9 16.73 -4.05 12.58
C LYS A 9 15.78 -5.02 11.90
N ALA A 10 14.78 -5.46 12.64
CA ALA A 10 13.74 -6.38 12.21
C ALA A 10 12.38 -5.70 12.29
N GLY A 11 11.84 -5.32 11.14
CA GLY A 11 10.50 -4.74 11.08
C GLY A 11 9.43 -5.82 11.17
N SER A 12 8.46 -5.64 12.06
CA SER A 12 7.42 -6.64 12.37
C SER A 12 6.59 -7.08 11.15
N GLY A 13 6.53 -6.28 10.11
CA GLY A 13 5.88 -6.66 8.85
C GLY A 13 6.85 -7.17 7.80
N THR A 14 8.03 -6.57 7.67
CA THR A 14 9.00 -6.90 6.61
C THR A 14 9.74 -8.19 6.87
N ILE A 15 10.15 -8.43 8.13
CA ILE A 15 10.87 -9.66 8.51
C ILE A 15 10.05 -10.94 8.20
N ILE A 16 8.73 -10.88 8.32
CA ILE A 16 7.85 -12.02 8.02
C ILE A 16 7.93 -12.42 6.54
N TRP A 17 8.03 -11.43 5.64
CA TRP A 17 8.18 -11.72 4.21
C TRP A 17 9.54 -12.34 3.90
N GLU A 18 10.60 -11.87 4.55
CA GLU A 18 11.94 -12.43 4.43
C GLU A 18 12.00 -13.83 5.02
N ALA A 19 11.53 -14.03 6.26
CA ALA A 19 11.48 -15.32 6.92
C ALA A 19 10.70 -16.38 6.12
N ARG A 20 9.57 -16.00 5.49
CA ARG A 20 8.83 -16.89 4.59
C ARG A 20 9.65 -17.33 3.39
N LYS A 21 10.39 -16.40 2.75
CA LYS A 21 11.28 -16.75 1.64
C LYS A 21 12.39 -17.71 2.09
N MET A 22 13.02 -17.44 3.24
CA MET A 22 14.06 -18.29 3.81
C MET A 22 13.52 -19.67 4.16
N TYR A 23 12.35 -19.75 4.77
CA TYR A 23 11.68 -21.02 5.10
C TYR A 23 11.34 -21.82 3.83
N SER A 24 10.76 -21.18 2.80
CA SER A 24 10.46 -21.82 1.51
C SER A 24 11.70 -22.33 0.77
N LYS A 25 12.86 -21.69 1.00
CA LYS A 25 14.15 -22.16 0.47
C LYS A 25 14.78 -23.29 1.30
N GLY A 26 14.29 -23.53 2.52
CA GLY A 26 14.89 -24.45 3.49
C GLY A 26 16.14 -23.90 4.19
N GLU A 27 16.36 -22.57 4.16
CA GLU A 27 17.49 -21.89 4.82
C GLU A 27 17.29 -21.76 6.33
N ILE A 28 16.04 -21.79 6.79
CA ILE A 28 15.65 -21.78 8.21
C ILE A 28 14.55 -22.82 8.48
N ASN A 29 14.49 -23.30 9.71
CA ASN A 29 13.39 -24.14 10.20
C ASN A 29 12.25 -23.28 10.80
N TYR A 30 11.18 -23.94 11.27
CA TYR A 30 10.01 -23.25 11.81
C TYR A 30 10.31 -22.48 13.10
N ASP A 31 11.17 -23.03 13.98
CA ASP A 31 11.54 -22.37 15.24
C ASP A 31 12.32 -21.08 14.96
N GLN A 32 13.27 -21.13 14.03
CA GLN A 32 14.00 -19.93 13.58
C GLN A 32 13.07 -18.89 12.93
N PHE A 33 12.05 -19.35 12.18
CA PHE A 33 11.03 -18.46 11.66
C PHE A 33 10.27 -17.75 12.80
N MET A 34 9.88 -18.50 13.84
CA MET A 34 9.19 -17.96 15.01
C MET A 34 10.07 -17.01 15.81
N ASP A 35 11.36 -17.30 15.97
CA ASP A 35 12.32 -16.40 16.60
C ASP A 35 12.42 -15.06 15.88
N MET A 36 12.53 -15.09 14.55
CA MET A 36 12.54 -13.87 13.73
C MET A 36 11.24 -13.06 13.90
N ALA A 37 10.10 -13.72 13.88
CA ALA A 37 8.80 -13.10 14.04
C ALA A 37 8.66 -12.44 15.42
N THR A 38 9.02 -13.15 16.49
CA THR A 38 8.93 -12.67 17.88
C THR A 38 9.87 -11.50 18.15
N ALA A 39 11.13 -11.59 17.71
CA ALA A 39 12.13 -10.54 17.88
C ALA A 39 11.77 -9.23 17.17
N SER A 40 10.93 -9.31 16.14
CA SER A 40 10.49 -8.14 15.37
C SER A 40 9.42 -7.30 16.07
N SER A 41 8.76 -7.81 17.11
CA SER A 41 7.61 -7.19 17.77
C SER A 41 7.82 -7.05 19.28
N PRO A 42 8.81 -6.22 19.73
CA PRO A 42 9.27 -6.18 21.11
C PRO A 42 8.33 -5.43 22.07
N SER A 43 7.25 -4.86 21.59
CA SER A 43 6.34 -4.05 22.44
C SER A 43 4.91 -3.99 21.89
N VAL A 44 4.00 -3.56 22.74
CA VAL A 44 2.62 -3.21 22.33
C VAL A 44 2.62 -2.10 21.27
N GLY A 45 1.58 -2.07 20.46
CA GLY A 45 1.35 -1.09 19.40
C GLY A 45 1.11 -1.75 18.05
N HIS A 46 0.93 -0.93 17.01
CA HIS A 46 0.84 -1.43 15.65
C HIS A 46 2.24 -1.73 15.07
N CYS A 47 2.26 -2.31 13.87
CA CYS A 47 3.47 -2.61 13.11
C CYS A 47 4.47 -1.45 13.14
N ASN A 48 5.75 -1.74 13.39
CA ASN A 48 6.83 -0.75 13.48
C ASN A 48 7.45 -0.39 12.12
N THR A 49 6.79 -0.75 11.01
CA THR A 49 7.14 -0.36 9.64
C THR A 49 6.10 0.61 9.08
N MET A 50 6.33 1.18 7.89
CA MET A 50 5.37 2.03 7.18
C MET A 50 4.24 1.19 6.55
N GLY A 51 3.53 0.43 7.40
CA GLY A 51 2.34 -0.33 7.06
C GLY A 51 1.08 0.54 7.03
N THR A 52 -0.09 -0.11 7.00
CA THR A 52 -1.38 0.59 6.88
C THR A 52 -1.68 1.45 8.10
N ALA A 53 -1.43 0.96 9.33
CA ALA A 53 -1.70 1.73 10.55
C ALA A 53 -0.83 2.99 10.62
N SER A 54 0.49 2.88 10.41
CA SER A 54 1.40 4.04 10.38
C SER A 54 1.01 5.04 9.30
N THR A 55 0.60 4.55 8.13
CA THR A 55 0.14 5.39 7.01
C THR A 55 -1.14 6.14 7.38
N MET A 56 -2.15 5.47 7.94
CA MET A 56 -3.42 6.12 8.27
C MET A 56 -3.28 7.10 9.43
N ASN A 57 -2.43 6.82 10.42
CA ASN A 57 -2.08 7.80 11.45
C ASN A 57 -1.42 9.06 10.83
N SER A 58 -0.51 8.86 9.88
CA SER A 58 0.16 9.96 9.16
C SER A 58 -0.83 10.77 8.31
N ILE A 59 -1.77 10.10 7.66
CA ILE A 59 -2.85 10.71 6.89
C ILE A 59 -3.78 11.52 7.79
N ALA A 60 -4.16 10.99 8.96
CA ALA A 60 -4.99 11.72 9.93
C ALA A 60 -4.32 13.03 10.40
N GLU A 61 -3.00 13.02 10.60
CA GLU A 61 -2.25 14.23 10.91
C GLU A 61 -2.18 15.21 9.74
N ALA A 62 -1.98 14.71 8.51
CA ALA A 62 -1.95 15.53 7.30
C ALA A 62 -3.32 16.13 6.93
N LEU A 63 -4.42 15.41 7.22
CA LEU A 63 -5.79 15.91 7.13
C LEU A 63 -6.10 17.01 8.16
N GLY A 64 -5.26 17.14 9.19
CA GLY A 64 -5.50 18.06 10.32
C GLY A 64 -6.39 17.48 11.41
N MET A 65 -6.68 16.17 11.39
CA MET A 65 -7.55 15.47 12.34
C MET A 65 -6.82 14.93 13.57
N SER A 66 -5.50 15.08 13.66
CA SER A 66 -4.67 14.75 14.82
C SER A 66 -3.90 15.96 15.31
N LEU A 67 -3.55 15.96 16.60
CA LEU A 67 -2.62 16.96 17.15
C LEU A 67 -1.24 16.80 16.48
N PRO A 68 -0.53 17.91 16.18
CA PRO A 68 0.76 17.87 15.47
C PRO A 68 1.81 17.03 16.20
N GLY A 69 2.38 16.05 15.50
CA GLY A 69 3.38 15.11 16.00
C GLY A 69 2.78 13.86 16.67
N CYS A 70 1.44 13.69 16.64
CA CYS A 70 0.77 12.54 17.23
C CYS A 70 1.02 11.24 16.48
N ALA A 71 1.08 11.29 15.16
CA ALA A 71 0.98 10.12 14.29
C ALA A 71 1.96 8.99 14.59
N ILE A 72 3.23 9.33 14.86
CA ILE A 72 4.33 8.35 14.89
C ILE A 72 4.89 8.13 16.30
N ILE A 73 4.28 8.69 17.36
CA ILE A 73 4.74 8.43 18.72
C ILE A 73 4.61 6.93 19.02
N PRO A 74 5.69 6.21 19.41
CA PRO A 74 5.59 4.79 19.77
C PRO A 74 4.61 4.56 20.92
N ALA A 75 3.86 3.46 20.87
CA ALA A 75 2.80 3.16 21.85
C ALA A 75 3.28 3.17 23.31
N PRO A 76 4.47 2.59 23.66
CA PRO A 76 4.93 2.55 25.05
C PRO A 76 5.57 3.86 25.55
N TYR A 77 5.75 4.88 24.68
CA TYR A 77 6.39 6.13 25.07
C TYR A 77 5.47 6.99 25.96
N PRO A 78 6.02 7.67 27.00
CA PRO A 78 5.26 8.59 27.85
C PRO A 78 4.54 9.69 27.07
N GLU A 79 5.14 10.14 25.96
CA GLU A 79 4.58 11.14 25.06
C GLU A 79 3.24 10.69 24.47
N ARG A 80 3.01 9.36 24.30
CA ARG A 80 1.72 8.83 23.85
C ARG A 80 0.62 9.09 24.87
N LYS A 81 0.88 8.87 26.16
CA LYS A 81 -0.06 9.20 27.24
C LYS A 81 -0.33 10.71 27.31
N LYS A 82 0.73 11.52 27.23
CA LYS A 82 0.62 12.98 27.25
C LYS A 82 -0.22 13.53 26.09
N ILE A 83 -0.02 13.02 24.87
CA ILE A 83 -0.80 13.47 23.70
C ILE A 83 -2.27 13.03 23.80
N SER A 84 -2.54 11.83 24.35
CA SER A 84 -3.91 11.36 24.58
C SER A 84 -4.66 12.26 25.55
N TYR A 85 -4.03 12.63 26.66
CA TYR A 85 -4.60 13.59 27.59
C TYR A 85 -4.92 14.95 26.95
N LYS A 86 -3.95 15.49 26.17
CA LYS A 86 -4.17 16.74 25.42
C LYS A 86 -5.28 16.62 24.38
N THR A 87 -5.44 15.44 23.77
CA THR A 87 -6.54 15.19 22.82
C THR A 87 -7.89 15.25 23.52
N GLY A 88 -8.01 14.68 24.75
CA GLY A 88 -9.22 14.78 25.56
C GLY A 88 -9.57 16.23 25.94
N GLN A 89 -8.56 17.01 26.34
CA GLN A 89 -8.79 18.45 26.62
C GLN A 89 -9.20 19.21 25.34
N ARG A 90 -8.57 18.87 24.20
CA ARG A 90 -8.82 19.57 22.94
C ARG A 90 -10.23 19.31 22.39
N ILE A 91 -10.75 18.09 22.50
CA ILE A 91 -12.08 17.77 21.97
C ILE A 91 -13.18 18.58 22.67
N VAL A 92 -13.06 18.80 23.96
CA VAL A 92 -14.01 19.66 24.71
C VAL A 92 -14.02 21.08 24.14
N ASN A 93 -12.84 21.64 23.88
CA ASN A 93 -12.75 22.97 23.27
C ASN A 93 -13.28 22.99 21.82
N MET A 94 -13.05 21.94 21.03
CA MET A 94 -13.60 21.85 19.67
C MET A 94 -15.13 21.88 19.67
N VAL A 95 -15.77 21.23 20.64
CA VAL A 95 -17.23 21.29 20.82
C VAL A 95 -17.67 22.73 21.09
N ARG A 96 -17.04 23.42 22.04
CA ARG A 96 -17.34 24.82 22.37
C ARG A 96 -17.12 25.77 21.20
N GLU A 97 -16.10 25.52 20.40
CA GLU A 97 -15.77 26.29 19.16
C GLU A 97 -16.64 25.88 17.96
N ASN A 98 -17.50 24.89 18.11
CA ASN A 98 -18.23 24.27 16.99
C ASN A 98 -17.31 23.90 15.83
N LEU A 99 -16.10 23.36 16.16
CA LEU A 99 -15.10 22.93 15.18
C LEU A 99 -15.36 21.47 14.80
N THR A 100 -16.22 21.27 13.81
CA THR A 100 -16.63 19.93 13.33
C THR A 100 -15.64 19.33 12.34
N PRO A 101 -15.64 17.99 12.13
CA PRO A 101 -14.82 17.33 11.12
C PRO A 101 -15.00 17.93 9.72
N SER A 102 -16.21 18.31 9.34
CA SER A 102 -16.50 18.92 8.02
C SER A 102 -15.81 20.26 7.79
N LYS A 103 -15.51 21.00 8.85
CA LYS A 103 -14.74 22.27 8.77
C LYS A 103 -13.24 22.04 8.59
N ILE A 104 -12.75 20.84 8.90
CA ILE A 104 -11.32 20.43 8.83
C ILE A 104 -11.07 19.63 7.57
N MET A 105 -11.82 18.55 7.35
CA MET A 105 -11.66 17.61 6.25
C MET A 105 -12.22 18.16 4.94
N THR A 106 -11.62 19.24 4.45
CA THR A 106 -11.94 19.86 3.16
C THR A 106 -11.21 19.14 2.02
N LYS A 107 -11.61 19.37 0.76
CA LYS A 107 -10.91 18.84 -0.41
C LYS A 107 -9.39 19.11 -0.36
N LYS A 108 -8.98 20.33 0.04
CA LYS A 108 -7.55 20.69 0.20
C LYS A 108 -6.84 19.89 1.28
N ALA A 109 -7.54 19.50 2.34
CA ALA A 109 -6.98 18.60 3.38
C ALA A 109 -6.75 17.19 2.82
N PHE A 110 -7.68 16.66 2.02
CA PHE A 110 -7.49 15.39 1.31
C PHE A 110 -6.34 15.43 0.30
N GLU A 111 -6.16 16.53 -0.41
CA GLU A 111 -5.00 16.74 -1.29
C GLU A 111 -3.68 16.68 -0.51
N ASN A 112 -3.61 17.32 0.66
CA ASN A 112 -2.46 17.22 1.57
C ASN A 112 -2.20 15.78 2.01
N ALA A 113 -3.25 15.04 2.35
CA ALA A 113 -3.15 13.65 2.78
C ALA A 113 -2.53 12.75 1.70
N VAL A 114 -2.94 12.92 0.43
CA VAL A 114 -2.37 12.19 -0.72
C VAL A 114 -0.89 12.51 -0.90
N VAL A 115 -0.51 13.78 -0.81
CA VAL A 115 0.89 14.22 -0.97
C VAL A 115 1.77 13.65 0.15
N VAL A 116 1.30 13.71 1.40
CA VAL A 116 2.05 13.16 2.54
C VAL A 116 2.15 11.64 2.43
N ALA A 117 1.05 10.93 2.13
CA ALA A 117 1.06 9.48 1.94
C ALA A 117 2.08 9.04 0.86
N SER A 118 2.18 9.80 -0.22
CA SER A 118 3.16 9.55 -1.28
C SER A 118 4.59 9.79 -0.83
N ALA A 119 4.85 10.90 -0.12
CA ALA A 119 6.18 11.27 0.36
C ALA A 119 6.76 10.29 1.40
N ILE A 120 5.90 9.63 2.17
CA ILE A 120 6.32 8.64 3.17
C ILE A 120 6.39 7.21 2.63
N GLY A 121 6.05 6.97 1.35
CA GLY A 121 5.95 5.62 0.80
C GLY A 121 4.86 4.78 1.46
N GLY A 122 3.71 5.40 1.73
CA GLY A 122 2.61 4.83 2.49
C GLY A 122 1.99 3.56 1.87
N SER A 123 1.12 2.91 2.63
CA SER A 123 0.38 1.71 2.23
C SER A 123 -0.62 2.00 1.12
N SER A 124 -0.74 1.08 0.16
CA SER A 124 -1.76 1.11 -0.89
C SER A 124 -3.20 1.03 -0.33
N ASN A 125 -3.40 0.46 0.85
CA ASN A 125 -4.70 0.42 1.52
C ASN A 125 -5.24 1.82 1.83
N ALA A 126 -4.37 2.81 1.97
CA ALA A 126 -4.76 4.20 2.21
C ALA A 126 -5.66 4.77 1.09
N THR A 127 -5.53 4.30 -0.14
CA THR A 127 -6.40 4.75 -1.25
C THR A 127 -7.86 4.42 -0.96
N THR A 128 -8.15 3.18 -0.61
CA THR A 128 -9.52 2.73 -0.30
C THR A 128 -10.09 3.48 0.90
N HIS A 129 -9.30 3.58 1.99
CA HIS A 129 -9.75 4.25 3.21
C HIS A 129 -10.01 5.75 2.98
N LEU A 130 -9.08 6.44 2.31
CA LEU A 130 -9.23 7.88 2.08
C LEU A 130 -10.38 8.21 1.14
N LEU A 131 -10.60 7.38 0.10
CA LEU A 131 -11.74 7.53 -0.82
C LEU A 131 -13.07 7.27 -0.11
N ALA A 132 -13.15 6.27 0.77
CA ALA A 132 -14.33 5.98 1.56
C ALA A 132 -14.67 7.15 2.51
N ILE A 133 -13.67 7.71 3.22
CA ILE A 133 -13.86 8.87 4.10
C ILE A 133 -14.33 10.08 3.28
N ALA A 134 -13.70 10.34 2.11
CA ALA A 134 -14.10 11.46 1.25
C ALA A 134 -15.54 11.31 0.75
N LYS A 135 -15.94 10.11 0.32
CA LYS A 135 -17.32 9.81 -0.10
C LYS A 135 -18.30 10.06 1.05
N HIS A 136 -17.99 9.58 2.26
CA HIS A 136 -18.83 9.77 3.45
C HIS A 136 -18.99 11.25 3.82
N MET A 137 -17.95 12.06 3.56
CA MET A 137 -17.96 13.52 3.74
C MET A 137 -18.65 14.29 2.58
N GLY A 138 -19.15 13.61 1.56
CA GLY A 138 -19.71 14.25 0.36
C GLY A 138 -18.66 14.95 -0.52
N ILE A 139 -17.38 14.63 -0.37
CA ILE A 139 -16.29 15.27 -1.13
C ILE A 139 -16.01 14.44 -2.39
N LYS A 140 -16.13 15.08 -3.56
CA LYS A 140 -15.76 14.46 -4.84
C LYS A 140 -14.24 14.28 -4.93
N PHE A 141 -13.80 13.05 -4.67
CA PHE A 141 -12.39 12.65 -4.63
C PHE A 141 -12.24 11.20 -5.13
N ASP A 142 -11.30 10.95 -6.05
CA ASP A 142 -11.13 9.65 -6.71
C ASP A 142 -9.67 9.31 -6.98
N LEU A 143 -9.40 8.17 -7.64
CA LEU A 143 -8.05 7.74 -7.98
C LEU A 143 -7.31 8.70 -8.92
N SER A 144 -8.02 9.53 -9.70
CA SER A 144 -7.35 10.54 -10.55
C SER A 144 -6.65 11.60 -9.72
N ASN A 145 -7.17 11.93 -8.53
CA ASN A 145 -6.51 12.81 -7.57
C ASN A 145 -5.20 12.19 -7.04
N TRP A 146 -5.19 10.88 -6.74
CA TRP A 146 -3.97 10.17 -6.37
C TRP A 146 -2.91 10.23 -7.48
N GLN A 147 -3.30 9.97 -8.73
CA GLN A 147 -2.40 10.06 -9.88
C GLN A 147 -1.86 11.47 -10.09
N LYS A 148 -2.73 12.48 -10.05
CA LYS A 148 -2.38 13.88 -10.34
C LYS A 148 -1.49 14.50 -9.25
N LEU A 149 -1.84 14.28 -7.98
CA LEU A 149 -1.20 14.95 -6.84
C LEU A 149 -0.05 14.13 -6.27
N GLY A 150 -0.21 12.81 -6.20
CA GLY A 150 0.68 11.92 -5.48
C GLY A 150 1.80 11.32 -6.31
N HIS A 151 1.53 10.88 -7.55
CA HIS A 151 2.48 10.08 -8.33
C HIS A 151 3.87 10.71 -8.47
N LYS A 152 3.94 12.01 -8.75
CA LYS A 152 5.20 12.75 -8.92
C LYS A 152 5.86 13.21 -7.62
N ILE A 153 5.34 12.86 -6.46
CA ILE A 153 5.95 13.19 -5.18
C ILE A 153 7.10 12.19 -4.94
N PRO A 154 8.30 12.68 -4.58
CA PRO A 154 9.42 11.81 -4.30
C PRO A 154 9.29 11.13 -2.93
N LEU A 155 9.96 9.99 -2.76
CA LEU A 155 10.10 9.31 -1.48
C LEU A 155 11.07 10.08 -0.58
N LEU A 156 10.56 10.59 0.54
CA LEU A 156 11.35 11.38 1.49
C LEU A 156 11.70 10.61 2.77
N VAL A 157 10.97 9.55 3.11
CA VAL A 157 11.15 8.82 4.36
C VAL A 157 11.81 7.47 4.10
N ASP A 158 12.99 7.28 4.68
CA ASP A 158 13.80 6.07 4.55
C ASP A 158 13.36 5.02 5.58
N CYS A 159 12.12 4.52 5.44
CA CYS A 159 11.54 3.52 6.32
C CYS A 159 11.06 2.29 5.56
N GLN A 160 11.21 1.11 6.20
CA GLN A 160 10.71 -0.15 5.67
C GLN A 160 9.19 -0.09 5.41
N PRO A 161 8.69 -0.68 4.29
CA PRO A 161 9.40 -1.56 3.36
C PRO A 161 10.18 -0.84 2.25
N ALA A 162 10.00 0.46 2.05
CA ALA A 162 10.63 1.20 0.96
C ALA A 162 12.03 1.78 1.32
N GLY A 163 12.53 1.51 2.52
CA GLY A 163 13.79 2.02 3.06
C GLY A 163 14.34 1.14 4.18
N LYS A 164 15.22 1.70 5.02
CA LYS A 164 16.06 0.95 5.97
C LYS A 164 15.63 1.07 7.43
N TYR A 165 15.02 2.20 7.83
CA TYR A 165 14.69 2.48 9.22
C TYR A 165 13.30 1.97 9.58
N LEU A 166 12.97 2.00 10.89
CA LEU A 166 11.68 1.67 11.46
C LEU A 166 11.00 2.91 12.04
N MET A 167 9.77 2.75 12.53
CA MET A 167 8.93 3.88 12.95
C MET A 167 9.47 4.65 14.14
N GLU A 168 10.16 4.00 15.08
CA GLU A 168 10.80 4.69 16.21
C GLU A 168 11.92 5.62 15.72
N GLY A 169 12.73 5.16 14.77
CA GLY A 169 13.74 5.98 14.09
C GLY A 169 13.11 7.17 13.36
N PHE A 170 11.96 6.98 12.71
CA PHE A 170 11.24 8.05 12.05
C PHE A 170 10.66 9.08 13.05
N TYR A 171 10.11 8.62 14.17
CA TYR A 171 9.67 9.49 15.25
C TYR A 171 10.81 10.39 15.76
N LYS A 172 11.94 9.78 16.13
CA LYS A 172 13.15 10.50 16.61
C LYS A 172 13.73 11.45 15.56
N ALA A 173 13.51 11.19 14.28
CA ALA A 173 13.96 12.04 13.17
C ALA A 173 13.08 13.29 12.93
N GLY A 174 11.96 13.43 13.62
CA GLY A 174 11.06 14.58 13.51
C GLY A 174 9.66 14.23 12.98
N GLY A 175 9.43 12.99 12.57
CA GLY A 175 8.11 12.45 12.20
C GLY A 175 7.40 13.22 11.08
N ILE A 176 6.07 13.14 11.08
CA ILE A 176 5.21 13.77 10.05
C ILE A 176 5.37 15.31 9.99
N PRO A 177 5.51 16.03 11.11
CA PRO A 177 5.73 17.47 11.03
C PRO A 177 6.98 17.86 10.24
N ALA A 178 8.07 17.08 10.35
CA ALA A 178 9.29 17.33 9.58
C ALA A 178 9.09 17.09 8.06
N VAL A 179 8.40 16.02 7.70
CA VAL A 179 8.03 15.73 6.29
C VAL A 179 7.15 16.84 5.73
N MET A 180 6.12 17.26 6.46
CA MET A 180 5.22 18.33 6.03
C MET A 180 5.96 19.67 5.85
N LYS A 181 6.94 19.99 6.71
CA LYS A 181 7.77 21.19 6.52
C LYS A 181 8.58 21.15 5.23
N GLU A 182 9.18 20.01 4.90
CA GLU A 182 9.91 19.85 3.65
C GLU A 182 8.99 19.99 2.44
N LEU A 183 7.78 19.41 2.51
CA LEU A 183 6.77 19.56 1.46
C LEU A 183 6.26 20.99 1.32
N ILE A 184 6.07 21.73 2.40
CA ILE A 184 5.69 23.16 2.38
C ILE A 184 6.78 24.00 1.72
N LYS A 185 8.05 23.76 2.07
CA LYS A 185 9.20 24.44 1.45
C LYS A 185 9.19 24.29 -0.07
N ASN A 186 8.73 23.14 -0.56
CA ASN A 186 8.62 22.85 -1.99
C ASN A 186 7.21 23.14 -2.57
N LYS A 187 6.39 23.92 -1.86
CA LYS A 187 5.04 24.36 -2.31
C LYS A 187 4.09 23.19 -2.66
N LYS A 188 4.20 22.05 -1.96
CA LYS A 188 3.40 20.85 -2.23
C LYS A 188 2.20 20.68 -1.31
N LEU A 189 2.03 21.49 -0.26
CA LEU A 189 0.91 21.42 0.67
C LEU A 189 0.11 22.73 0.74
N ASN A 190 -1.19 22.58 0.97
CA ASN A 190 -2.11 23.67 1.26
C ASN A 190 -1.98 24.06 2.76
N THR A 191 -1.29 25.15 3.03
CA THR A 191 -0.98 25.57 4.43
C THR A 191 -2.15 26.24 5.15
N LYS A 192 -3.19 26.69 4.43
CA LYS A 192 -4.35 27.42 4.96
C LYS A 192 -5.47 26.49 5.47
N VAL A 193 -5.35 25.15 5.33
CA VAL A 193 -6.35 24.21 5.83
C VAL A 193 -6.43 24.24 7.35
N LYS A 194 -7.64 24.23 7.91
CA LYS A 194 -7.88 24.16 9.35
C LYS A 194 -7.49 22.79 9.91
N THR A 195 -7.14 22.75 11.19
CA THR A 195 -6.81 21.53 11.91
C THR A 195 -7.54 21.48 13.26
N VAL A 196 -7.52 20.33 13.91
CA VAL A 196 -8.11 20.14 15.26
C VAL A 196 -7.60 21.15 16.30
N THR A 197 -6.45 21.79 16.08
CA THR A 197 -5.93 22.81 17.02
C THR A 197 -6.67 24.14 16.96
N GLY A 198 -7.60 24.33 16.02
CA GLY A 198 -8.22 25.62 15.71
C GLY A 198 -7.35 26.51 14.80
N LYS A 199 -6.06 26.22 14.69
CA LYS A 199 -5.11 26.92 13.80
C LYS A 199 -5.03 26.23 12.45
N ASN A 200 -4.50 26.93 11.45
CA ASN A 200 -4.21 26.30 10.17
C ASN A 200 -2.89 25.48 10.20
N LEU A 201 -2.72 24.62 9.21
CA LEU A 201 -1.58 23.73 9.07
C LEU A 201 -0.25 24.49 9.11
N GLY A 202 -0.14 25.60 8.37
CA GLY A 202 1.07 26.41 8.34
C GLY A 202 1.44 27.01 9.68
N GLN A 203 0.44 27.46 10.46
CA GLN A 203 0.67 27.98 11.83
C GLN A 203 1.17 26.90 12.78
N ASN A 204 0.62 25.68 12.72
CA ASN A 204 1.07 24.56 13.54
C ASN A 204 2.52 24.16 13.28
N LEU A 205 3.00 24.35 12.07
CA LEU A 205 4.33 23.95 11.62
C LEU A 205 5.40 25.05 11.73
N LYS A 206 5.09 26.24 12.29
CA LYS A 206 6.10 27.30 12.51
C LYS A 206 7.18 26.90 13.52
N ARG A 207 6.89 26.03 14.50
CA ARG A 207 7.85 25.57 15.51
C ARG A 207 9.12 24.97 14.88
N LYS A 208 10.28 25.17 15.50
CA LYS A 208 11.52 24.46 15.11
C LYS A 208 11.36 22.96 15.31
N ILE A 209 11.84 22.17 14.38
CA ILE A 209 11.82 20.70 14.44
C ILE A 209 13.24 20.24 14.13
N LYS A 210 13.80 19.43 15.04
CA LYS A 210 15.09 18.76 14.78
C LYS A 210 14.86 17.65 13.77
N VAL A 211 15.56 17.68 12.64
CA VAL A 211 15.41 16.70 11.57
C VAL A 211 16.68 15.88 11.44
N ASN A 212 16.54 14.56 11.42
CA ASN A 212 17.64 13.67 11.05
C ASN A 212 17.55 13.35 9.54
N SER A 213 18.47 13.92 8.77
CA SER A 213 18.52 13.78 7.30
C SER A 213 18.88 12.36 6.83
N LYS A 214 19.39 11.49 7.72
CA LYS A 214 19.60 10.08 7.39
C LYS A 214 18.25 9.35 7.23
N VAL A 215 17.20 9.77 7.94
CA VAL A 215 15.87 9.15 7.92
C VAL A 215 14.88 9.94 7.07
N ILE A 216 14.86 11.28 7.20
CA ILE A 216 13.96 12.16 6.45
C ILE A 216 14.80 12.97 5.46
N LYS A 217 14.66 12.62 4.20
CA LYS A 217 15.41 13.24 3.09
C LYS A 217 14.81 14.60 2.70
N THR A 218 15.63 15.42 2.05
CA THR A 218 15.13 16.63 1.39
C THR A 218 14.57 16.30 0.00
N PHE A 219 13.76 17.20 -0.54
CA PHE A 219 13.19 17.04 -1.88
C PHE A 219 14.25 16.85 -2.97
N LYS A 220 15.42 17.53 -2.83
CA LYS A 220 16.55 17.39 -3.76
C LYS A 220 17.34 16.08 -3.60
N LYS A 221 17.47 15.59 -2.35
CA LYS A 221 18.21 14.36 -2.01
C LYS A 221 17.24 13.24 -1.59
N ASN A 222 16.20 13.02 -2.39
CA ASN A 222 15.19 12.00 -2.14
C ASN A 222 15.71 10.58 -2.44
N LEU A 223 14.99 9.57 -1.97
CA LEU A 223 15.32 8.17 -2.16
C LEU A 223 14.89 7.64 -3.53
N SER A 224 13.77 8.13 -4.04
CA SER A 224 13.22 7.76 -5.34
C SER A 224 12.32 8.86 -5.84
N GLN A 225 12.39 9.15 -7.13
CA GLN A 225 11.44 10.01 -7.82
C GLN A 225 10.11 9.25 -8.05
N ASN A 226 9.00 10.00 -8.19
CA ASN A 226 7.69 9.42 -8.54
C ASN A 226 7.27 8.26 -7.62
N ALA A 227 7.36 8.46 -6.29
CA ALA A 227 7.11 7.42 -5.30
C ALA A 227 5.63 7.24 -4.91
N GLY A 228 4.73 8.07 -5.42
CA GLY A 228 3.29 7.89 -5.25
C GLY A 228 2.74 6.76 -6.10
N PHE A 229 1.47 6.42 -5.87
CA PHE A 229 0.82 5.34 -6.60
C PHE A 229 0.65 5.67 -8.09
N LEU A 230 0.94 4.69 -8.93
CA LEU A 230 0.62 4.71 -10.34
C LEU A 230 -0.78 4.12 -10.53
N VAL A 231 -1.69 4.90 -11.10
CA VAL A 231 -3.02 4.41 -11.47
C VAL A 231 -2.96 3.81 -12.87
N LEU A 232 -3.35 2.55 -12.98
CA LEU A 232 -3.32 1.77 -14.21
C LEU A 232 -4.72 1.55 -14.74
N ARG A 233 -4.84 1.39 -16.06
CA ARG A 233 -6.06 0.99 -16.78
C ARG A 233 -5.72 -0.14 -17.74
N GLY A 234 -6.73 -0.85 -18.25
CA GLY A 234 -6.50 -1.92 -19.20
C GLY A 234 -7.74 -2.24 -20.02
N ASN A 235 -7.62 -3.18 -20.93
CA ASN A 235 -8.76 -3.64 -21.73
C ASN A 235 -9.67 -4.63 -20.96
N PHE A 236 -9.26 -5.06 -19.77
CA PHE A 236 -10.02 -5.99 -18.92
C PHE A 236 -10.31 -5.44 -17.51
N PHE A 237 -10.02 -4.17 -17.26
CA PHE A 237 -10.42 -3.44 -16.06
C PHE A 237 -10.39 -1.92 -16.26
N ASN A 238 -11.13 -1.20 -15.43
CA ASN A 238 -11.25 0.25 -15.50
C ASN A 238 -10.13 0.97 -14.72
N SER A 239 -9.76 0.41 -13.57
CA SER A 239 -8.72 0.98 -12.71
C SER A 239 -8.03 -0.08 -11.86
N ALA A 240 -6.75 0.16 -11.59
CA ALA A 240 -5.93 -0.53 -10.62
C ALA A 240 -4.87 0.43 -10.11
N ILE A 241 -4.16 0.07 -9.03
CA ILE A 241 -3.04 0.86 -8.53
C ILE A 241 -1.78 0.00 -8.40
N MET A 242 -0.62 0.64 -8.56
CA MET A 242 0.68 0.04 -8.29
C MET A 242 1.49 0.94 -7.37
N LYS A 243 2.07 0.35 -6.30
CA LYS A 243 2.95 1.06 -5.38
C LYS A 243 4.35 1.11 -5.99
N THR A 244 4.75 2.26 -6.54
CA THR A 244 6.04 2.40 -7.24
C THR A 244 7.23 2.56 -6.32
N SER A 245 7.03 3.00 -5.07
CA SER A 245 8.11 3.18 -4.07
C SER A 245 8.80 1.87 -3.63
N VAL A 246 8.23 0.70 -3.93
CA VAL A 246 8.79 -0.61 -3.60
C VAL A 246 9.31 -1.37 -4.83
N ILE A 247 9.41 -0.72 -5.98
CA ILE A 247 10.05 -1.33 -7.16
C ILE A 247 11.53 -1.45 -6.90
N SER A 248 12.00 -2.69 -6.65
CA SER A 248 13.41 -3.00 -6.38
C SER A 248 14.27 -2.91 -7.65
N ASP A 249 15.59 -2.80 -7.45
CA ASP A 249 16.52 -2.81 -8.59
C ASP A 249 16.53 -4.17 -9.31
N GLU A 250 16.30 -5.28 -8.59
CA GLU A 250 16.09 -6.61 -9.19
C GLU A 250 14.90 -6.60 -10.14
N PHE A 251 13.75 -6.05 -9.70
CA PHE A 251 12.54 -5.96 -10.53
C PHE A 251 12.77 -5.06 -11.75
N LYS A 252 13.43 -3.90 -11.58
CA LYS A 252 13.78 -3.00 -12.69
C LYS A 252 14.64 -3.72 -13.71
N LYS A 253 15.75 -4.35 -13.27
CA LYS A 253 16.67 -5.07 -14.15
C LYS A 253 15.97 -6.19 -14.92
N ARG A 254 15.07 -6.93 -14.28
CA ARG A 254 14.40 -8.08 -14.89
C ARG A 254 13.27 -7.71 -15.84
N TYR A 255 12.47 -6.69 -15.51
CA TYR A 255 11.21 -6.42 -16.21
C TYR A 255 11.13 -5.03 -16.86
N LEU A 256 11.91 -4.05 -16.44
CA LEU A 256 11.74 -2.67 -16.85
C LEU A 256 12.92 -2.08 -17.63
N SER A 257 13.99 -2.83 -17.82
CA SER A 257 15.25 -2.35 -18.43
C SER A 257 15.45 -2.84 -19.88
N ASP A 258 14.41 -3.33 -20.55
CA ASP A 258 14.47 -3.68 -21.98
C ASP A 258 14.70 -2.37 -22.78
N PRO A 259 15.84 -2.25 -23.56
CA PRO A 259 16.15 -1.02 -24.28
C PRO A 259 15.10 -0.63 -25.31
N ASP A 260 14.49 -1.61 -25.98
CA ASP A 260 13.47 -1.38 -27.03
C ASP A 260 12.11 -1.03 -26.42
N ARG A 261 11.88 -1.41 -25.17
CA ARG A 261 10.60 -1.24 -24.48
C ARG A 261 10.80 -0.87 -23.02
N PRO A 262 11.48 0.23 -22.69
CA PRO A 262 11.75 0.62 -21.33
C PRO A 262 10.44 0.80 -20.54
N ASN A 263 10.42 0.28 -19.32
CA ASN A 263 9.24 0.25 -18.42
C ASN A 263 8.02 -0.51 -18.99
N SER A 264 8.23 -1.42 -19.94
CA SER A 264 7.17 -2.24 -20.51
C SER A 264 7.62 -3.69 -20.70
N PHE A 265 6.77 -4.64 -20.32
CA PHE A 265 7.07 -6.07 -20.44
C PHE A 265 5.81 -6.90 -20.72
N ILE A 266 6.01 -8.12 -21.20
CA ILE A 266 4.94 -9.08 -21.45
C ILE A 266 5.20 -10.33 -20.60
N CYS A 267 4.18 -10.76 -19.88
CA CYS A 267 4.21 -11.97 -19.05
C CYS A 267 3.11 -12.95 -19.43
N LYS A 268 3.32 -14.22 -19.11
CA LYS A 268 2.33 -15.28 -19.19
C LYS A 268 1.56 -15.38 -17.86
N ALA A 269 0.24 -15.36 -17.92
CA ALA A 269 -0.61 -15.42 -16.72
C ALA A 269 -0.59 -16.81 -16.07
N ALA A 270 -0.45 -16.86 -14.76
CA ALA A 270 -0.79 -18.00 -13.91
C ALA A 270 -1.93 -17.57 -12.98
N VAL A 271 -3.13 -18.12 -13.19
CA VAL A 271 -4.37 -17.65 -12.57
C VAL A 271 -4.79 -18.52 -11.38
N PHE A 272 -5.16 -17.86 -10.28
CA PHE A 272 -5.63 -18.47 -9.04
C PHE A 272 -7.01 -17.93 -8.65
N GLU A 273 -7.86 -18.84 -8.18
CA GLU A 273 -9.23 -18.56 -7.72
C GLU A 273 -9.25 -18.34 -6.20
N GLY A 274 -8.68 -17.24 -5.72
CA GLY A 274 -8.57 -16.93 -4.31
C GLY A 274 -7.32 -17.48 -3.63
N PRO A 275 -7.11 -17.14 -2.34
CA PRO A 275 -5.89 -17.47 -1.60
C PRO A 275 -5.74 -18.99 -1.36
N GLU A 276 -6.80 -19.71 -1.13
CA GLU A 276 -6.76 -21.15 -0.88
C GLU A 276 -6.26 -21.91 -2.12
N ASP A 277 -6.74 -21.54 -3.30
CA ASP A 277 -6.33 -22.12 -4.57
C ASP A 277 -4.84 -21.77 -4.86
N TYR A 278 -4.43 -20.54 -4.57
CA TYR A 278 -3.04 -20.13 -4.67
C TYR A 278 -2.13 -21.01 -3.79
N HIS A 279 -2.42 -21.14 -2.51
CA HIS A 279 -1.61 -21.96 -1.60
C HIS A 279 -1.53 -23.43 -2.03
N LYS A 280 -2.65 -23.98 -2.50
CA LYS A 280 -2.70 -25.37 -2.97
C LYS A 280 -1.88 -25.62 -4.23
N ARG A 281 -1.81 -24.65 -5.16
CA ARG A 281 -1.30 -24.88 -6.51
C ARG A 281 -0.01 -24.16 -6.86
N ILE A 282 0.48 -23.20 -6.05
CA ILE A 282 1.63 -22.36 -6.43
C ILE A 282 2.87 -23.18 -6.81
N ASN A 283 3.11 -24.30 -6.14
CA ASN A 283 4.23 -25.19 -6.39
C ASN A 283 3.93 -26.30 -7.43
N SER A 284 2.74 -26.29 -8.06
CA SER A 284 2.38 -27.29 -9.06
C SER A 284 3.14 -27.10 -10.38
N LYS A 285 3.89 -28.10 -10.79
CA LYS A 285 4.59 -28.12 -12.09
C LYS A 285 3.65 -27.93 -13.27
N LYS A 286 2.37 -28.31 -13.16
CA LYS A 286 1.35 -28.16 -14.21
C LYS A 286 1.08 -26.70 -14.60
N LEU A 287 1.33 -25.73 -13.71
CA LEU A 287 1.18 -24.31 -14.01
C LEU A 287 2.29 -23.75 -14.89
N ASN A 288 3.41 -24.46 -15.00
CA ASN A 288 4.57 -24.06 -15.80
C ASN A 288 4.95 -22.59 -15.59
N ILE A 289 5.10 -22.20 -14.30
CA ILE A 289 5.47 -20.85 -13.88
C ILE A 289 6.98 -20.69 -14.04
N ASP A 290 7.37 -19.67 -14.79
CA ASP A 290 8.74 -19.29 -15.09
C ASP A 290 8.99 -17.79 -14.84
N GLU A 291 10.19 -17.29 -15.09
CA GLU A 291 10.58 -15.89 -14.87
C GLU A 291 9.77 -14.89 -15.71
N LYS A 292 9.08 -15.35 -16.76
CA LYS A 292 8.23 -14.53 -17.64
C LYS A 292 6.75 -14.66 -17.28
N SER A 293 6.43 -15.18 -16.11
CA SER A 293 5.05 -15.34 -15.65
C SER A 293 4.61 -14.17 -14.76
N ILE A 294 3.32 -13.87 -14.76
CA ILE A 294 2.65 -13.00 -13.79
C ILE A 294 1.64 -13.82 -13.00
N LEU A 295 1.66 -13.70 -11.67
CA LEU A 295 0.68 -14.36 -10.82
C LEU A 295 -0.57 -13.48 -10.73
N ILE A 296 -1.72 -14.06 -11.07
CA ILE A 296 -3.01 -13.36 -11.06
C ILE A 296 -3.94 -14.04 -10.09
N ILE A 297 -4.45 -13.29 -9.11
CA ILE A 297 -5.42 -13.77 -8.14
C ILE A 297 -6.74 -13.02 -8.32
N ARG A 298 -7.85 -13.75 -8.42
CA ARG A 298 -9.19 -13.19 -8.57
C ARG A 298 -10.13 -13.74 -7.50
N GLY A 299 -11.33 -13.15 -7.37
CA GLY A 299 -12.27 -13.50 -6.31
C GLY A 299 -11.81 -13.07 -4.91
N CYS A 300 -10.91 -12.07 -4.81
CA CYS A 300 -10.37 -11.57 -3.55
C CYS A 300 -10.61 -10.06 -3.31
N GLY A 301 -11.45 -9.43 -4.12
CA GLY A 301 -11.94 -8.07 -3.88
C GLY A 301 -13.04 -8.03 -2.80
N PRO A 302 -13.63 -6.85 -2.54
CA PRO A 302 -14.59 -6.65 -1.46
C PRO A 302 -15.81 -7.59 -1.49
N ILE A 303 -16.31 -7.90 -2.69
CA ILE A 303 -17.47 -8.80 -2.88
C ILE A 303 -17.01 -10.25 -2.88
N GLY A 304 -15.98 -10.59 -3.64
CA GLY A 304 -15.46 -11.95 -3.78
C GLY A 304 -14.92 -12.52 -2.48
N TYR A 305 -14.23 -11.70 -1.71
CA TYR A 305 -13.65 -12.06 -0.41
C TYR A 305 -13.96 -10.94 0.60
N PRO A 306 -15.02 -11.04 1.38
CA PRO A 306 -15.46 -10.00 2.32
C PRO A 306 -14.31 -9.50 3.20
N GLY A 307 -14.16 -8.17 3.28
CA GLY A 307 -12.99 -7.53 3.89
C GLY A 307 -11.84 -7.26 2.92
N SER A 308 -11.90 -7.75 1.67
CA SER A 308 -10.87 -7.55 0.63
C SER A 308 -9.47 -7.97 1.11
N ALA A 309 -9.19 -9.26 1.07
CA ALA A 309 -7.98 -9.87 1.63
C ALA A 309 -6.67 -9.26 1.08
N GLU A 310 -5.65 -9.19 1.93
CA GLU A 310 -4.30 -8.75 1.59
C GLU A 310 -3.45 -9.89 1.00
N VAL A 311 -3.85 -10.40 -0.17
CA VAL A 311 -3.32 -11.64 -0.76
C VAL A 311 -2.70 -11.45 -2.16
N VAL A 312 -2.73 -10.24 -2.71
CA VAL A 312 -2.24 -10.02 -4.09
C VAL A 312 -0.71 -10.07 -4.18
N ASN A 313 0.00 -9.84 -3.09
CA ASN A 313 1.46 -9.95 -3.01
C ASN A 313 1.93 -11.42 -2.87
N MET A 314 1.53 -12.25 -3.82
CA MET A 314 1.90 -13.67 -3.88
C MET A 314 3.41 -13.85 -4.04
N GLN A 315 3.95 -14.89 -3.37
CA GLN A 315 5.32 -15.34 -3.61
C GLN A 315 5.38 -16.28 -4.83
N PRO A 316 6.49 -16.29 -5.57
CA PRO A 316 6.69 -17.26 -6.64
C PRO A 316 6.86 -18.69 -6.09
N PRO A 317 6.81 -19.73 -6.95
CA PRO A 317 7.10 -21.10 -6.54
C PRO A 317 8.46 -21.23 -5.84
N ASP A 318 8.57 -22.13 -4.88
CA ASP A 318 9.80 -22.37 -4.09
C ASP A 318 11.02 -22.63 -4.96
N VAL A 319 10.83 -23.34 -6.09
CA VAL A 319 11.90 -23.62 -7.04
C VAL A 319 12.52 -22.35 -7.63
N LEU A 320 11.74 -21.28 -7.78
CA LEU A 320 12.23 -20.00 -8.29
C LEU A 320 12.82 -19.14 -7.17
N LEU A 321 12.28 -19.21 -5.97
CA LEU A 321 12.90 -18.62 -4.78
C LEU A 321 14.29 -19.20 -4.53
N LYS A 322 14.46 -20.52 -4.65
CA LYS A 322 15.77 -21.21 -4.54
C LYS A 322 16.77 -20.75 -5.60
N LYS A 323 16.31 -20.30 -6.75
CA LYS A 323 17.15 -19.67 -7.80
C LYS A 323 17.43 -18.19 -7.54
N GLY A 324 17.03 -17.63 -6.39
CA GLY A 324 17.27 -16.24 -6.03
C GLY A 324 16.31 -15.23 -6.69
N ILE A 325 15.18 -15.69 -7.25
CA ILE A 325 14.19 -14.81 -7.87
C ILE A 325 13.20 -14.38 -6.79
N ASN A 326 13.41 -13.19 -6.22
CA ASN A 326 12.64 -12.69 -5.08
C ASN A 326 11.60 -11.62 -5.44
N ALA A 327 11.74 -10.95 -6.59
CA ALA A 327 10.85 -9.91 -7.06
C ALA A 327 10.02 -10.40 -8.25
N TRP A 328 8.70 -10.27 -8.14
CA TRP A 328 7.74 -10.90 -9.05
C TRP A 328 6.55 -10.00 -9.38
N PRO A 329 6.07 -9.95 -10.64
CA PRO A 329 4.84 -9.24 -10.97
C PRO A 329 3.61 -10.04 -10.50
N THR A 330 2.72 -9.38 -9.79
CA THR A 330 1.43 -9.93 -9.35
C THR A 330 0.30 -8.96 -9.64
N LEU A 331 -0.92 -9.49 -9.83
CA LEU A 331 -2.11 -8.70 -10.15
C LEU A 331 -3.34 -9.31 -9.49
N GLY A 332 -4.25 -8.48 -8.95
CA GLY A 332 -5.50 -8.98 -8.40
C GLY A 332 -6.50 -7.90 -7.96
N GLY A 333 -7.74 -8.34 -7.72
CA GLY A 333 -8.82 -7.49 -7.23
C GLY A 333 -8.70 -7.13 -5.76
N GLY A 334 -7.90 -7.86 -4.99
CA GLY A 334 -7.67 -7.66 -3.56
C GLY A 334 -6.61 -6.61 -3.24
N ARG A 335 -6.18 -6.64 -1.98
CA ARG A 335 -5.17 -5.74 -1.41
C ARG A 335 -3.83 -6.45 -1.23
N GLN A 336 -2.84 -5.69 -0.81
CA GLN A 336 -1.61 -6.24 -0.22
C GLN A 336 -1.31 -5.57 1.11
N SER A 337 -0.56 -6.25 1.98
CA SER A 337 -0.04 -5.64 3.19
C SER A 337 0.79 -4.40 2.86
N GLY A 338 0.60 -3.32 3.64
CA GLY A 338 1.43 -2.12 3.51
C GLY A 338 2.91 -2.37 3.77
N THR A 339 3.25 -3.51 4.38
CA THR A 339 4.60 -3.95 4.70
C THR A 339 5.25 -4.77 3.58
N SER A 340 4.51 -5.08 2.52
CA SER A 340 5.02 -5.84 1.37
C SER A 340 5.96 -5.00 0.51
N GLU A 341 7.06 -5.61 0.08
CA GLU A 341 8.03 -5.08 -0.87
C GLU A 341 7.65 -5.40 -2.33
N SER A 342 6.52 -6.06 -2.56
CA SER A 342 6.08 -6.44 -3.91
C SER A 342 5.48 -5.25 -4.67
N PRO A 343 5.90 -4.99 -5.91
CA PRO A 343 5.30 -3.99 -6.78
C PRO A 343 4.03 -4.54 -7.46
N SER A 344 3.09 -5.06 -6.66
CA SER A 344 1.85 -5.66 -7.14
C SER A 344 0.92 -4.65 -7.80
N ILE A 345 0.11 -5.12 -8.76
CA ILE A 345 -1.02 -4.37 -9.34
C ILE A 345 -2.28 -4.75 -8.58
N LEU A 346 -2.85 -3.80 -7.85
CA LEU A 346 -3.81 -3.98 -6.77
C LEU A 346 -5.15 -3.34 -7.09
N HIS A 347 -6.19 -3.74 -6.36
CA HIS A 347 -7.51 -3.12 -6.43
C HIS A 347 -8.05 -3.07 -7.87
N VAL A 348 -7.83 -4.14 -8.64
CA VAL A 348 -8.37 -4.24 -10.00
C VAL A 348 -9.89 -4.13 -9.94
N SER A 349 -10.43 -3.12 -10.60
CA SER A 349 -11.85 -2.80 -10.55
C SER A 349 -12.43 -2.62 -11.97
N PRO A 350 -13.63 -3.19 -12.27
CA PRO A 350 -14.41 -4.07 -11.39
C PRO A 350 -13.69 -5.39 -11.07
N GLU A 351 -13.91 -5.92 -9.84
CA GLU A 351 -13.43 -7.24 -9.47
C GLU A 351 -14.21 -8.36 -10.18
N SER A 352 -13.67 -9.59 -10.23
CA SER A 352 -14.34 -10.70 -10.90
C SER A 352 -15.71 -11.06 -10.31
N ALA A 353 -15.87 -10.93 -8.98
CA ALA A 353 -17.13 -11.18 -8.30
C ALA A 353 -18.20 -10.11 -8.60
N ALA A 354 -17.81 -8.93 -9.05
CA ALA A 354 -18.69 -7.88 -9.57
C ALA A 354 -18.86 -7.95 -11.10
N GLY A 355 -18.51 -9.06 -11.74
CA GLY A 355 -18.59 -9.25 -13.18
C GLY A 355 -17.45 -8.62 -13.98
N GLY A 356 -16.39 -8.18 -13.32
CA GLY A 356 -15.21 -7.61 -13.99
C GLY A 356 -14.50 -8.59 -14.92
N ASP A 357 -13.96 -8.05 -16.03
CA ASP A 357 -13.32 -8.85 -17.07
C ASP A 357 -11.98 -9.49 -16.64
N ILE A 358 -11.45 -9.21 -15.45
CA ILE A 358 -10.38 -10.01 -14.84
C ILE A 358 -10.80 -11.48 -14.72
N GLY A 359 -12.11 -11.76 -14.63
CA GLY A 359 -12.71 -13.09 -14.61
C GLY A 359 -12.47 -13.92 -15.87
N ILE A 360 -12.22 -13.29 -17.02
CA ILE A 360 -12.05 -14.01 -18.30
C ILE A 360 -10.61 -14.47 -18.57
N ILE A 361 -9.63 -14.02 -17.79
CA ILE A 361 -8.22 -14.37 -17.98
C ILE A 361 -8.02 -15.85 -17.71
N LYS A 362 -7.23 -16.53 -18.55
CA LYS A 362 -6.87 -17.94 -18.40
C LYS A 362 -5.37 -18.07 -18.15
N THR A 363 -4.98 -19.11 -17.42
CA THR A 363 -3.56 -19.50 -17.32
C THR A 363 -3.01 -19.72 -18.71
N GLY A 364 -1.83 -19.15 -19.02
CA GLY A 364 -1.20 -19.16 -20.31
C GLY A 364 -1.43 -17.91 -21.18
N ASP A 365 -2.42 -17.08 -20.86
CA ASP A 365 -2.66 -15.83 -21.57
C ASP A 365 -1.48 -14.86 -21.44
N LYS A 366 -1.22 -14.07 -22.48
CA LYS A 366 -0.19 -13.03 -22.46
C LYS A 366 -0.78 -11.72 -21.94
N ILE A 367 -0.12 -11.14 -20.96
CA ILE A 367 -0.47 -9.84 -20.36
C ILE A 367 0.67 -8.87 -20.65
N LYS A 368 0.36 -7.74 -21.28
CA LYS A 368 1.29 -6.63 -21.46
C LYS A 368 1.12 -5.60 -20.37
N ILE A 369 2.18 -5.28 -19.67
CA ILE A 369 2.27 -4.19 -18.69
C ILE A 369 3.13 -3.08 -19.29
N ASP A 370 2.61 -1.84 -19.32
CA ASP A 370 3.28 -0.66 -19.83
C ASP A 370 3.11 0.49 -18.84
N LEU A 371 4.13 0.73 -18.03
CA LEU A 371 4.08 1.73 -16.99
C LEU A 371 4.14 3.17 -17.55
N ASN A 372 4.77 3.37 -18.74
CA ASN A 372 4.80 4.66 -19.40
C ASN A 372 3.40 5.07 -19.88
N LYS A 373 2.68 4.13 -20.50
CA LYS A 373 1.30 4.31 -20.96
C LYS A 373 0.29 4.13 -19.84
N LYS A 374 0.72 3.67 -18.65
CA LYS A 374 -0.15 3.34 -17.51
C LYS A 374 -1.22 2.31 -17.87
N ARG A 375 -0.84 1.29 -18.61
CA ARG A 375 -1.74 0.28 -19.15
C ARG A 375 -1.32 -1.14 -18.81
N VAL A 376 -2.34 -1.99 -18.64
CA VAL A 376 -2.19 -3.45 -18.52
C VAL A 376 -3.23 -4.10 -19.41
N ASP A 377 -2.79 -4.75 -20.46
CA ASP A 377 -3.69 -5.27 -21.50
C ASP A 377 -3.54 -6.80 -21.66
N LEU A 378 -4.67 -7.47 -21.75
CA LEU A 378 -4.79 -8.87 -22.15
C LEU A 378 -4.63 -8.97 -23.66
N LEU A 379 -3.63 -9.74 -24.11
CA LEU A 379 -3.29 -9.87 -25.53
C LEU A 379 -4.01 -11.07 -26.16
N ILE A 380 -5.31 -10.93 -26.41
CA ILE A 380 -6.13 -11.87 -27.17
C ILE A 380 -6.90 -11.11 -28.26
N THR A 381 -7.45 -11.82 -29.23
CA THR A 381 -8.26 -11.19 -30.29
C THR A 381 -9.58 -10.63 -29.72
N ALA A 382 -10.15 -9.62 -30.38
CA ALA A 382 -11.42 -9.04 -29.99
C ALA A 382 -12.57 -10.07 -29.97
N ASN A 383 -12.54 -11.04 -30.91
CA ASN A 383 -13.53 -12.11 -30.99
C ASN A 383 -13.39 -13.07 -29.79
N GLU A 384 -12.18 -13.45 -29.42
CA GLU A 384 -11.95 -14.31 -28.24
C GLU A 384 -12.33 -13.58 -26.97
N PHE A 385 -12.04 -12.27 -26.87
CA PHE A 385 -12.46 -11.46 -25.74
C PHE A 385 -14.00 -11.46 -25.57
N LYS A 386 -14.73 -11.15 -26.63
CA LYS A 386 -16.20 -11.19 -26.64
C LYS A 386 -16.74 -12.56 -26.27
N LYS A 387 -16.19 -13.64 -26.88
CA LYS A 387 -16.56 -15.03 -26.59
C LYS A 387 -16.34 -15.41 -25.13
N ARG A 388 -15.22 -15.01 -24.53
CA ARG A 388 -14.94 -15.30 -23.12
C ARG A 388 -15.84 -14.49 -22.20
N ARG A 389 -16.09 -13.22 -22.52
CA ARG A 389 -16.94 -12.33 -21.74
C ARG A 389 -18.39 -12.84 -21.69
N SER A 390 -18.95 -13.28 -22.81
CA SER A 390 -20.31 -13.83 -22.88
C SER A 390 -20.48 -15.15 -22.07
N LYS A 391 -19.37 -15.88 -21.85
CA LYS A 391 -19.36 -17.14 -21.09
C LYS A 391 -18.86 -16.96 -19.65
N ASN A 392 -18.48 -15.74 -19.25
CA ASN A 392 -17.95 -15.49 -17.92
C ASN A 392 -19.07 -15.65 -16.89
N LYS A 393 -18.88 -16.61 -15.96
CA LYS A 393 -19.78 -16.82 -14.83
C LYS A 393 -19.16 -16.17 -13.61
N ILE A 394 -19.92 -15.34 -12.93
CA ILE A 394 -19.52 -14.77 -11.64
C ILE A 394 -19.39 -15.91 -10.64
N LYS A 395 -18.19 -16.06 -10.08
CA LYS A 395 -17.93 -17.01 -9.00
C LYS A 395 -17.80 -16.25 -7.70
N ILE A 396 -18.64 -16.60 -6.75
CA ILE A 396 -18.59 -16.09 -5.38
C ILE A 396 -18.31 -17.28 -4.48
N ILE A 397 -17.32 -17.15 -3.61
CA ILE A 397 -17.02 -18.13 -2.57
C ILE A 397 -18.17 -18.12 -1.56
N ASN A 398 -18.62 -19.29 -1.13
CA ASN A 398 -19.66 -19.40 -0.13
C ASN A 398 -19.26 -18.68 1.16
N ASN A 399 -20.22 -18.01 1.78
CA ASN A 399 -19.99 -17.38 3.07
C ASN A 399 -19.74 -18.44 4.13
N GLN A 400 -18.72 -18.20 4.95
CA GLN A 400 -18.37 -19.06 6.08
C GLN A 400 -18.94 -18.52 7.39
N THR A 401 -19.35 -17.24 7.40
CA THR A 401 -19.90 -16.57 8.58
C THR A 401 -21.02 -15.59 8.18
N PRO A 402 -21.99 -15.33 9.09
CA PRO A 402 -23.04 -14.31 8.88
C PRO A 402 -22.46 -12.90 8.61
N TRP A 403 -21.29 -12.60 9.17
CA TRP A 403 -20.59 -11.32 8.92
C TRP A 403 -20.17 -11.17 7.45
N GLN A 404 -19.68 -12.24 6.83
CA GLN A 404 -19.28 -12.20 5.41
C GLN A 404 -20.48 -11.96 4.51
N GLU A 405 -21.62 -12.56 4.82
CA GLU A 405 -22.87 -12.34 4.10
C GLU A 405 -23.34 -10.89 4.22
N LEU A 406 -23.39 -10.36 5.44
CA LEU A 406 -23.74 -8.96 5.69
C LEU A 406 -22.79 -8.00 4.98
N SER A 407 -21.48 -8.28 5.02
CA SER A 407 -20.47 -7.46 4.33
C SER A 407 -20.72 -7.40 2.82
N ARG A 408 -21.03 -8.53 2.16
CA ARG A 408 -21.36 -8.53 0.72
C ARG A 408 -22.60 -7.73 0.40
N LEU A 409 -23.63 -7.78 1.23
CA LEU A 409 -24.87 -7.02 1.03
C LEU A 409 -24.68 -5.51 1.16
N THR A 410 -23.65 -5.07 1.87
CA THR A 410 -23.43 -3.64 2.19
C THR A 410 -22.31 -2.97 1.39
N VAL A 411 -21.40 -3.72 0.77
CA VAL A 411 -20.27 -3.14 -0.01
C VAL A 411 -20.52 -3.03 -1.51
N GLY A 412 -21.64 -3.52 -2.03
CA GLY A 412 -22.02 -3.55 -3.45
C GLY A 412 -22.34 -2.22 -4.07
#